data_4e3335a3a615b6d428e10cd841741e6d
#
_entry.id   4e3335a3a615b6d428e10cd841741e6d
#
_cell.length_a   1.000
_cell.length_b   1.000
_cell.length_c   1.000
_cell.angle_alpha   90.00
_cell.angle_beta   90.00
_cell.angle_gamma   90.00
#
_symmetry.space_group_name_H-M   'P 1'
#
loop_
_entity.id
_entity.type
_entity.pdbx_description
1 polymer ?
#
loop_
_entity_poly.entity_id
_entity_poly.type
_entity_poly.pdbx_seq_one_letter_code
_entity_poly.pdbx_strand_id
1 'polypeptide(L)'
;MKRIFTLAMIMLLAVAAIGCGTAKEPGQGGEAPQAGAGGGGEEGKGGTLEEARKRGYITVGFANEKPYAYKEANGELTGEAVEIAKVVLKNLGINEVRGELTEFGSLIGGLQAKRFDLITAGMFINSDRCAAVLFADPEYSIGEAIAVKKGNPLNLKSYEDIAKNNDAKVAVMAGAVEIGYLEKSGVPKDRMVIVPDQASALNALQAGRADAITMTGPALQSMLDSANDPNMERVTDFAQPIIDGKDVRGYGATAFRQADQEFRDAFNAELNKLKESGELLTILQKFGFTEDELPGNVTAEELCKE
;
A
#
# COMPACT_ATOMS: atom_id res chain seq x y z
N MET A 1 -27.40 43.82 -32.62
CA MET A 1 -28.66 43.18 -33.06
C MET A 1 -28.85 41.98 -32.15
N LYS A 2 -29.48 42.10 -31.00
CA LYS A 2 -30.86 41.86 -30.55
C LYS A 2 -31.46 40.56 -31.07
N ARG A 3 -31.71 39.61 -30.12
CA ARG A 3 -32.93 38.80 -29.85
C ARG A 3 -32.55 37.70 -28.86
N ILE A 4 -32.73 37.72 -27.58
CA ILE A 4 -33.87 37.59 -26.65
C ILE A 4 -34.92 36.59 -27.16
N PHE A 5 -35.02 35.42 -26.49
CA PHE A 5 -36.29 34.72 -26.30
C PHE A 5 -36.35 34.06 -24.92
N THR A 6 -37.31 34.53 -24.15
CA THR A 6 -37.75 34.12 -22.80
C THR A 6 -39.02 33.28 -22.94
N LEU A 7 -39.44 32.67 -21.83
CA LEU A 7 -40.73 32.04 -21.46
C LEU A 7 -40.76 30.49 -21.60
N ALA A 8 -41.45 29.73 -20.72
CA ALA A 8 -42.16 29.91 -19.45
C ALA A 8 -42.36 28.52 -18.86
N MET A 9 -42.15 28.27 -17.63
CA MET A 9 -43.07 28.07 -16.50
C MET A 9 -44.43 27.41 -16.82
N ILE A 10 -44.68 26.15 -16.37
CA ILE A 10 -45.99 25.67 -15.96
C ILE A 10 -45.82 24.72 -14.75
N MET A 11 -46.47 25.15 -13.68
CA MET A 11 -46.68 24.51 -12.40
C MET A 11 -48.03 23.77 -12.48
N LEU A 12 -48.12 22.54 -12.02
CA LEU A 12 -49.42 21.92 -11.72
C LEU A 12 -49.35 21.14 -10.40
N LEU A 13 -49.96 21.72 -9.40
CA LEU A 13 -50.41 21.09 -8.15
C LEU A 13 -51.68 20.29 -8.42
N ALA A 14 -51.84 19.13 -7.82
CA ALA A 14 -53.15 18.56 -7.53
C ALA A 14 -53.12 17.82 -6.19
N VAL A 15 -54.13 18.14 -5.43
CA VAL A 15 -54.38 18.00 -3.99
C VAL A 15 -55.31 16.80 -3.73
N ALA A 16 -55.03 16.11 -2.62
CA ALA A 16 -55.92 15.45 -1.64
C ALA A 16 -56.99 14.43 -2.03
N ALA A 17 -57.07 13.39 -1.23
CA ALA A 17 -58.31 13.00 -0.57
C ALA A 17 -58.06 12.16 0.68
N ILE A 18 -58.62 12.63 1.76
CA ILE A 18 -58.74 12.06 3.10
C ILE A 18 -59.85 11.00 3.08
N GLY A 19 -59.65 9.87 3.74
CA GLY A 19 -60.67 8.88 4.00
C GLY A 19 -60.53 8.33 5.42
N CYS A 20 -61.25 8.89 6.37
CA CYS A 20 -61.52 8.32 7.71
C CYS A 20 -62.55 7.20 7.62
N GLY A 21 -62.27 6.07 8.26
CA GLY A 21 -63.25 4.99 8.46
C GLY A 21 -62.97 4.23 9.77
N THR A 22 -63.93 4.30 10.63
CA THR A 22 -64.11 3.98 12.03
C THR A 22 -63.77 2.58 12.51
N ALA A 23 -63.45 2.51 13.80
CA ALA A 23 -63.13 1.38 14.68
C ALA A 23 -64.18 0.23 14.73
N LYS A 24 -63.65 -0.99 14.90
CA LYS A 24 -64.24 -2.09 15.69
C LYS A 24 -63.18 -3.08 16.13
N GLU A 25 -62.96 -3.22 17.42
CA GLU A 25 -62.36 -4.40 18.10
C GLU A 25 -63.48 -5.34 18.61
N PRO A 26 -63.22 -6.59 19.12
CA PRO A 26 -61.99 -7.39 19.17
C PRO A 26 -62.20 -8.85 18.70
N GLY A 27 -61.09 -9.60 18.48
CA GLY A 27 -61.17 -11.01 18.30
C GLY A 27 -59.84 -11.69 17.93
N GLN A 28 -59.14 -12.18 18.92
CA GLN A 28 -58.25 -13.33 19.01
C GLN A 28 -57.43 -13.81 17.79
N GLY A 29 -56.11 -13.92 18.00
CA GLY A 29 -55.28 -15.06 17.66
C GLY A 29 -54.81 -15.12 16.20
N GLY A 30 -53.62 -14.58 15.93
CA GLY A 30 -52.88 -14.87 14.74
C GLY A 30 -51.45 -14.40 14.94
N GLU A 31 -50.53 -15.36 15.13
CA GLU A 31 -49.10 -15.17 15.20
C GLU A 31 -48.66 -14.35 13.98
N ALA A 32 -48.07 -13.21 14.23
CA ALA A 32 -47.33 -12.48 13.21
C ALA A 32 -46.10 -13.31 12.80
N PRO A 33 -45.78 -13.41 11.49
CA PRO A 33 -44.50 -13.97 11.07
C PRO A 33 -43.37 -13.09 11.59
N GLN A 34 -42.55 -13.60 12.49
CA GLN A 34 -41.25 -12.98 12.82
C GLN A 34 -40.51 -12.80 11.52
N ALA A 35 -40.19 -11.52 11.19
CA ALA A 35 -39.19 -11.20 10.20
C ALA A 35 -37.90 -11.90 10.64
N GLY A 36 -37.49 -12.90 9.90
CA GLY A 36 -36.27 -13.62 10.10
C GLY A 36 -35.12 -12.61 10.11
N ALA A 37 -34.49 -12.47 11.27
CA ALA A 37 -33.18 -11.84 11.36
C ALA A 37 -32.29 -12.54 10.33
N GLY A 38 -31.84 -11.77 9.37
CA GLY A 38 -30.94 -12.22 8.31
C GLY A 38 -29.78 -12.99 8.92
N GLY A 39 -29.54 -14.15 8.35
CA GLY A 39 -28.51 -15.07 8.77
C GLY A 39 -27.18 -14.36 8.93
N GLY A 40 -26.66 -14.35 10.15
CA GLY A 40 -25.25 -14.33 10.38
C GLY A 40 -24.72 -15.57 9.70
N GLY A 41 -24.06 -15.39 8.55
CA GLY A 41 -23.29 -16.48 7.95
C GLY A 41 -22.38 -17.02 9.03
N GLU A 42 -22.42 -18.32 9.28
CA GLU A 42 -21.38 -18.99 10.04
C GLU A 42 -20.05 -18.54 9.40
N GLU A 43 -19.28 -17.73 10.12
CA GLU A 43 -17.87 -17.56 9.82
C GLU A 43 -17.30 -18.97 9.80
N GLY A 44 -16.90 -19.42 8.61
CA GLY A 44 -16.44 -20.78 8.42
C GLY A 44 -15.34 -21.07 9.45
N LYS A 45 -15.40 -22.24 10.07
CA LYS A 45 -14.44 -22.74 11.08
C LYS A 45 -13.02 -22.95 10.53
N GLY A 46 -12.59 -22.20 9.51
CA GLY A 46 -11.26 -22.15 8.93
C GLY A 46 -10.91 -20.71 8.66
N GLY A 47 -9.78 -20.23 9.20
CA GLY A 47 -9.26 -18.89 8.91
C GLY A 47 -8.95 -18.69 7.43
N THR A 48 -8.51 -17.50 7.06
CA THR A 48 -8.21 -17.08 5.67
C THR A 48 -7.34 -18.08 4.91
N LEU A 49 -6.37 -18.73 5.55
CA LEU A 49 -5.50 -19.74 4.95
C LEU A 49 -6.32 -20.95 4.47
N GLU A 50 -7.20 -21.49 5.30
CA GLU A 50 -8.03 -22.65 4.97
C GLU A 50 -9.06 -22.33 3.87
N GLU A 51 -9.62 -21.13 3.90
CA GLU A 51 -10.52 -20.66 2.84
C GLU A 51 -9.77 -20.53 1.50
N ALA A 52 -8.55 -19.99 1.50
CA ALA A 52 -7.70 -19.87 0.31
C ALA A 52 -7.31 -21.26 -0.25
N ARG A 53 -6.97 -22.21 0.62
CA ARG A 53 -6.71 -23.61 0.22
C ARG A 53 -7.93 -24.25 -0.45
N LYS A 54 -9.13 -24.08 0.14
CA LYS A 54 -10.37 -24.65 -0.42
C LYS A 54 -10.75 -24.07 -1.77
N ARG A 55 -10.57 -22.75 -1.97
CA ARG A 55 -10.87 -22.08 -3.24
C ARG A 55 -9.75 -22.20 -4.27
N GLY A 56 -8.53 -22.63 -3.85
CA GLY A 56 -7.37 -22.88 -4.72
C GLY A 56 -6.57 -21.63 -5.10
N TYR A 57 -6.95 -20.45 -4.63
CA TYR A 57 -6.25 -19.19 -4.89
C TYR A 57 -6.30 -18.25 -3.69
N ILE A 58 -5.41 -17.24 -3.71
CA ILE A 58 -5.42 -16.13 -2.77
C ILE A 58 -5.36 -14.80 -3.54
N THR A 59 -5.97 -13.76 -2.98
CA THR A 59 -5.91 -12.41 -3.56
C THR A 59 -4.98 -11.54 -2.73
N VAL A 60 -4.06 -10.84 -3.41
CA VAL A 60 -3.09 -9.95 -2.77
C VAL A 60 -3.29 -8.51 -3.22
N GLY A 61 -3.25 -7.56 -2.28
CA GLY A 61 -3.22 -6.14 -2.58
C GLY A 61 -1.81 -5.69 -2.94
N PHE A 62 -1.67 -4.91 -4.01
CA PHE A 62 -0.39 -4.37 -4.48
C PHE A 62 -0.57 -2.97 -5.09
N ALA A 63 0.52 -2.18 -5.15
CA ALA A 63 0.49 -0.78 -5.55
C ALA A 63 1.12 -0.47 -6.92
N ASN A 64 1.45 -1.49 -7.70
CA ASN A 64 2.15 -1.37 -8.98
C ASN A 64 3.48 -0.60 -8.87
N GLU A 65 4.22 -0.90 -7.82
CA GLU A 65 5.50 -0.28 -7.50
C GLU A 65 6.65 -1.26 -7.77
N LYS A 66 7.46 -0.96 -8.79
CA LYS A 66 8.69 -1.70 -9.07
C LYS A 66 9.78 -1.33 -8.06
N PRO A 67 10.56 -2.31 -7.58
CA PRO A 67 10.59 -3.73 -7.94
C PRO A 67 9.74 -4.63 -7.02
N TYR A 68 8.93 -4.08 -6.11
CA TYR A 68 8.26 -4.82 -5.04
C TYR A 68 7.08 -5.66 -5.51
N ALA A 69 6.07 -5.01 -6.13
CA ALA A 69 4.88 -5.69 -6.63
C ALA A 69 4.26 -4.90 -7.78
N TYR A 70 4.23 -5.48 -8.96
CA TYR A 70 3.77 -4.81 -10.17
C TYR A 70 3.25 -5.80 -11.21
N LYS A 71 2.54 -5.30 -12.21
CA LYS A 71 2.18 -6.09 -13.39
C LYS A 71 3.12 -5.81 -14.55
N GLU A 72 3.62 -6.87 -15.16
CA GLU A 72 4.32 -6.78 -16.43
C GLU A 72 3.39 -6.40 -17.58
N ALA A 73 3.96 -6.05 -18.74
CA ALA A 73 3.18 -5.68 -19.93
C ALA A 73 2.23 -6.79 -20.41
N ASN A 74 2.54 -8.06 -20.13
CA ASN A 74 1.69 -9.21 -20.41
C ASN A 74 0.56 -9.42 -19.40
N GLY A 75 0.49 -8.56 -18.35
CA GLY A 75 -0.48 -8.63 -17.27
C GLY A 75 -0.10 -9.55 -16.11
N GLU A 76 1.05 -10.21 -16.16
CA GLU A 76 1.55 -11.07 -15.09
C GLU A 76 1.91 -10.25 -13.86
N LEU A 77 1.44 -10.68 -12.68
CA LEU A 77 1.80 -10.11 -11.40
C LEU A 77 3.15 -10.67 -10.95
N THR A 78 4.10 -9.80 -10.68
CA THR A 78 5.45 -10.13 -10.24
C THR A 78 6.03 -9.04 -9.32
N GLY A 79 7.27 -9.18 -8.95
CA GLY A 79 8.01 -8.32 -8.02
C GLY A 79 8.54 -9.14 -6.85
N GLU A 80 9.51 -8.59 -6.12
CA GLU A 80 10.20 -9.36 -5.08
C GLU A 80 9.24 -9.89 -4.01
N ALA A 81 8.34 -9.03 -3.46
CA ALA A 81 7.38 -9.42 -2.45
C ALA A 81 6.37 -10.45 -2.99
N VAL A 82 5.97 -10.32 -4.26
CA VAL A 82 5.05 -11.25 -4.92
C VAL A 82 5.71 -12.61 -5.14
N GLU A 83 6.94 -12.65 -5.61
CA GLU A 83 7.64 -13.92 -5.87
C GLU A 83 7.98 -14.66 -4.57
N ILE A 84 8.36 -13.95 -3.51
CA ILE A 84 8.49 -14.52 -2.15
C ILE A 84 7.15 -15.11 -1.70
N ALA A 85 6.07 -14.33 -1.79
CA ALA A 85 4.75 -14.80 -1.39
C ALA A 85 4.29 -16.00 -2.22
N LYS A 86 4.53 -16.04 -3.54
CA LYS A 86 4.20 -17.19 -4.40
C LYS A 86 4.87 -18.48 -3.92
N VAL A 87 6.17 -18.43 -3.57
CA VAL A 87 6.89 -19.60 -3.06
C VAL A 87 6.33 -20.06 -1.72
N VAL A 88 6.19 -19.14 -0.76
CA VAL A 88 5.64 -19.43 0.57
C VAL A 88 4.22 -20.00 0.47
N LEU A 89 3.35 -19.36 -0.29
CA LEU A 89 1.95 -19.78 -0.43
C LEU A 89 1.82 -21.13 -1.14
N LYS A 90 2.67 -21.42 -2.11
CA LYS A 90 2.74 -22.74 -2.75
C LYS A 90 3.08 -23.84 -1.75
N ASN A 91 4.05 -23.58 -0.87
CA ASN A 91 4.42 -24.53 0.20
C ASN A 91 3.27 -24.72 1.20
N LEU A 92 2.44 -23.70 1.39
CA LEU A 92 1.23 -23.74 2.19
C LEU A 92 0.02 -24.35 1.45
N GLY A 93 0.19 -24.82 0.21
CA GLY A 93 -0.86 -25.50 -0.57
C GLY A 93 -1.76 -24.57 -1.40
N ILE A 94 -1.34 -23.32 -1.62
CA ILE A 94 -2.05 -22.33 -2.47
C ILE A 94 -1.22 -22.07 -3.73
N ASN A 95 -1.74 -22.49 -4.89
CA ASN A 95 -0.98 -22.48 -6.14
C ASN A 95 -1.21 -21.22 -7.01
N GLU A 96 -2.29 -20.49 -6.79
CA GLU A 96 -2.64 -19.31 -7.60
C GLU A 96 -2.69 -18.05 -6.73
N VAL A 97 -1.95 -17.02 -7.16
CA VAL A 97 -1.95 -15.69 -6.54
C VAL A 97 -2.54 -14.69 -7.52
N ARG A 98 -3.62 -14.02 -7.12
CA ARG A 98 -4.32 -12.99 -7.88
C ARG A 98 -4.02 -11.62 -7.27
N GLY A 99 -3.79 -10.61 -8.12
CA GLY A 99 -3.49 -9.26 -7.67
C GLY A 99 -4.67 -8.31 -7.79
N GLU A 100 -4.95 -7.59 -6.71
CA GLU A 100 -5.87 -6.46 -6.66
C GLU A 100 -5.07 -5.15 -6.58
N LEU A 101 -5.09 -4.37 -7.67
CA LEU A 101 -4.39 -3.10 -7.74
C LEU A 101 -5.08 -2.06 -6.85
N THR A 102 -4.29 -1.42 -5.98
CA THR A 102 -4.78 -0.46 -5.00
C THR A 102 -3.71 0.61 -4.79
N GLU A 103 -4.07 1.87 -4.63
CA GLU A 103 -3.11 2.90 -4.24
C GLU A 103 -2.44 2.53 -2.91
N PHE A 104 -1.12 2.77 -2.77
CA PHE A 104 -0.33 2.33 -1.63
C PHE A 104 -0.94 2.74 -0.28
N GLY A 105 -1.33 4.01 -0.14
CA GLY A 105 -1.97 4.52 1.09
C GLY A 105 -3.33 3.90 1.41
N SER A 106 -3.95 3.18 0.47
CA SER A 106 -5.25 2.53 0.64
C SER A 106 -5.14 1.02 0.90
N LEU A 107 -3.92 0.44 0.88
CA LEU A 107 -3.71 -1.00 1.03
C LEU A 107 -4.22 -1.54 2.37
N ILE A 108 -3.85 -0.92 3.49
CA ILE A 108 -4.28 -1.37 4.83
C ILE A 108 -5.81 -1.33 4.95
N GLY A 109 -6.43 -0.22 4.52
CA GLY A 109 -7.90 -0.11 4.51
C GLY A 109 -8.59 -1.17 3.62
N GLY A 110 -7.99 -1.48 2.46
CA GLY A 110 -8.46 -2.54 1.56
C GLY A 110 -8.38 -3.92 2.18
N LEU A 111 -7.29 -4.24 2.89
CA LEU A 111 -7.10 -5.49 3.62
C LEU A 111 -8.14 -5.65 4.75
N GLN A 112 -8.35 -4.59 5.55
CA GLN A 112 -9.34 -4.57 6.62
C GLN A 112 -10.78 -4.71 6.08
N ALA A 113 -11.06 -4.13 4.93
CA ALA A 113 -12.33 -4.26 4.21
C ALA A 113 -12.49 -5.60 3.47
N LYS A 114 -11.54 -6.54 3.61
CA LYS A 114 -11.55 -7.87 2.96
C LYS A 114 -11.60 -7.81 1.42
N ARG A 115 -11.07 -6.74 0.80
CA ARG A 115 -10.96 -6.64 -0.66
C ARG A 115 -9.92 -7.62 -1.22
N PHE A 116 -8.94 -7.96 -0.41
CA PHE A 116 -7.91 -8.96 -0.65
C PHE A 116 -7.50 -9.62 0.67
N ASP A 117 -6.70 -10.66 0.59
CA ASP A 117 -6.37 -11.51 1.73
C ASP A 117 -5.06 -11.12 2.41
N LEU A 118 -4.10 -10.64 1.63
CA LEU A 118 -2.76 -10.22 2.06
C LEU A 118 -2.39 -8.90 1.38
N ILE A 119 -1.38 -8.21 1.92
CA ILE A 119 -0.65 -7.15 1.21
C ILE A 119 0.74 -7.69 0.87
N THR A 120 1.09 -7.71 -0.42
CA THR A 120 2.44 -7.99 -0.92
C THR A 120 2.89 -6.80 -1.76
N ALA A 121 3.48 -5.80 -1.13
CA ALA A 121 3.76 -4.50 -1.75
C ALA A 121 5.05 -3.85 -1.23
N GLY A 122 5.97 -4.63 -0.64
CA GLY A 122 7.17 -4.08 -0.03
C GLY A 122 6.87 -3.11 1.13
N MET A 123 5.78 -3.35 1.87
CA MET A 123 5.32 -2.43 2.91
C MET A 123 6.25 -2.48 4.12
N PHE A 124 6.84 -1.34 4.50
CA PHE A 124 7.70 -1.27 5.68
C PHE A 124 6.91 -1.46 6.97
N ILE A 125 7.51 -2.24 7.87
CA ILE A 125 7.03 -2.44 9.24
C ILE A 125 7.31 -1.17 10.04
N ASN A 126 6.32 -0.65 10.74
CA ASN A 126 6.46 0.40 11.75
C ASN A 126 5.32 0.30 12.76
N SER A 127 5.45 0.96 13.91
CA SER A 127 4.47 0.91 15.00
C SER A 127 3.06 1.33 14.59
N ASP A 128 2.91 2.37 13.78
CA ASP A 128 1.59 2.84 13.33
C ASP A 128 0.87 1.79 12.48
N ARG A 129 1.57 1.15 11.55
CA ARG A 129 1.02 0.09 10.71
C ARG A 129 0.75 -1.19 11.52
N CYS A 130 1.62 -1.52 12.47
CA CYS A 130 1.44 -2.67 13.37
C CYS A 130 0.19 -2.55 14.24
N ALA A 131 -0.25 -1.34 14.58
CA ALA A 131 -1.52 -1.12 15.25
C ALA A 131 -2.74 -1.53 14.40
N ALA A 132 -2.60 -1.57 13.09
CA ALA A 132 -3.69 -1.84 12.14
C ALA A 132 -3.64 -3.23 11.49
N VAL A 133 -2.45 -3.83 11.32
CA VAL A 133 -2.22 -5.11 10.65
C VAL A 133 -1.14 -5.92 11.38
N LEU A 134 -1.09 -7.24 11.09
CA LEU A 134 0.05 -8.08 11.44
C LEU A 134 1.04 -8.10 10.26
N PHE A 135 2.33 -8.16 10.55
CA PHE A 135 3.36 -8.38 9.55
C PHE A 135 3.98 -9.78 9.69
N ALA A 136 4.38 -10.35 8.56
CA ALA A 136 5.40 -11.40 8.54
C ALA A 136 6.74 -10.84 9.00
N ASP A 137 7.71 -11.70 9.29
CA ASP A 137 9.08 -11.27 9.50
C ASP A 137 9.64 -10.63 8.22
N PRO A 138 10.59 -9.68 8.34
CA PRO A 138 11.06 -8.92 7.20
C PRO A 138 11.61 -9.80 6.07
N GLU A 139 11.28 -9.42 4.84
CA GLU A 139 11.76 -10.04 3.60
C GLU A 139 13.05 -9.38 3.13
N TYR A 140 13.21 -8.07 3.39
CA TYR A 140 14.40 -7.29 3.05
C TYR A 140 14.55 -6.09 3.99
N SER A 141 15.71 -5.42 3.89
CA SER A 141 15.99 -4.16 4.60
C SER A 141 16.70 -3.18 3.68
N ILE A 142 16.24 -1.90 3.66
CA ILE A 142 16.74 -0.93 2.69
C ILE A 142 16.67 0.51 3.20
N GLY A 143 17.50 1.38 2.61
CA GLY A 143 17.48 2.82 2.84
C GLY A 143 16.72 3.60 1.77
N GLU A 144 16.59 4.91 2.01
CA GLU A 144 15.92 5.86 1.15
C GLU A 144 16.87 6.40 0.06
N ALA A 145 16.27 7.04 -0.95
CA ALA A 145 17.00 7.74 -2.00
C ALA A 145 16.19 8.93 -2.52
N ILE A 146 16.87 9.88 -3.17
CA ILE A 146 16.21 10.96 -3.88
C ILE A 146 16.67 11.02 -5.35
N ALA A 147 15.74 11.39 -6.22
CA ALA A 147 16.03 11.82 -7.59
C ALA A 147 15.77 13.31 -7.75
N VAL A 148 16.57 13.94 -8.59
CA VAL A 148 16.53 15.37 -8.88
C VAL A 148 16.72 15.62 -10.38
N LYS A 149 16.52 16.85 -10.82
CA LYS A 149 16.93 17.25 -12.17
C LYS A 149 18.43 17.12 -12.34
N LYS A 150 18.88 16.83 -13.56
CA LYS A 150 20.29 16.64 -13.93
C LYS A 150 21.16 17.80 -13.42
N GLY A 151 22.29 17.43 -12.81
CA GLY A 151 23.23 18.37 -12.20
C GLY A 151 22.82 18.88 -10.82
N ASN A 152 21.73 18.35 -10.24
CA ASN A 152 21.27 18.72 -8.89
C ASN A 152 21.33 20.23 -8.61
N PRO A 153 20.54 21.06 -9.32
CA PRO A 153 20.69 22.52 -9.29
C PRO A 153 20.47 23.14 -7.91
N LEU A 154 19.78 22.47 -7.02
CA LEU A 154 19.56 22.91 -5.63
C LEU A 154 20.53 22.27 -4.63
N ASN A 155 21.47 21.44 -5.10
CA ASN A 155 22.45 20.71 -4.28
C ASN A 155 21.82 19.95 -3.10
N LEU A 156 20.73 19.24 -3.37
CA LEU A 156 20.00 18.45 -2.39
C LEU A 156 20.66 17.08 -2.21
N LYS A 157 21.15 16.77 -1.00
CA LYS A 157 21.83 15.52 -0.66
C LYS A 157 21.26 14.83 0.56
N SER A 158 20.30 15.46 1.21
CA SER A 158 19.60 14.91 2.39
C SER A 158 18.21 15.53 2.51
N TYR A 159 17.38 15.00 3.39
CA TYR A 159 16.09 15.63 3.72
C TYR A 159 16.29 16.94 4.45
N GLU A 160 17.36 17.08 5.23
CA GLU A 160 17.73 18.34 5.88
C GLU A 160 18.10 19.43 4.86
N ASP A 161 18.73 19.08 3.73
CA ASP A 161 19.00 20.04 2.65
C ASP A 161 17.68 20.50 2.01
N ILE A 162 16.73 19.58 1.79
CA ILE A 162 15.38 19.94 1.34
C ILE A 162 14.70 20.86 2.37
N ALA A 163 14.84 20.57 3.67
CA ALA A 163 14.25 21.38 4.73
C ALA A 163 14.83 22.80 4.77
N LYS A 164 16.15 22.95 4.62
CA LYS A 164 16.86 24.23 4.63
C LYS A 164 16.60 25.09 3.38
N ASN A 165 16.29 24.47 2.25
CA ASN A 165 15.97 25.17 1.01
C ASN A 165 14.47 25.51 0.96
N ASN A 166 14.12 26.77 1.22
CA ASN A 166 12.73 27.20 1.34
C ASN A 166 11.90 27.07 0.06
N ASP A 167 12.53 26.99 -1.10
CA ASP A 167 11.87 26.88 -2.40
C ASP A 167 11.73 25.42 -2.87
N ALA A 168 12.52 24.47 -2.28
CA ALA A 168 12.53 23.08 -2.70
C ALA A 168 11.23 22.36 -2.32
N LYS A 169 10.63 21.68 -3.29
CA LYS A 169 9.47 20.80 -3.15
C LYS A 169 9.87 19.37 -3.43
N VAL A 170 9.34 18.43 -2.65
CA VAL A 170 9.61 16.99 -2.80
C VAL A 170 8.34 16.22 -3.09
N ALA A 171 8.35 15.41 -4.15
CA ALA A 171 7.26 14.48 -4.45
C ALA A 171 7.45 13.20 -3.62
N VAL A 172 6.38 12.76 -2.99
CA VAL A 172 6.33 11.56 -2.13
C VAL A 172 4.99 10.87 -2.27
N MET A 173 4.97 9.53 -2.24
CA MET A 173 3.73 8.76 -2.37
C MET A 173 2.85 8.89 -1.13
N ALA A 174 1.53 8.93 -1.36
CA ALA A 174 0.53 8.91 -0.30
C ALA A 174 0.67 7.64 0.55
N GLY A 175 0.75 7.80 1.88
CA GLY A 175 0.90 6.70 2.83
C GLY A 175 2.31 6.11 2.94
N ALA A 176 3.29 6.64 2.21
CA ALA A 176 4.69 6.24 2.30
C ALA A 176 5.33 6.73 3.61
N VAL A 177 6.29 5.98 4.13
CA VAL A 177 6.99 6.30 5.40
C VAL A 177 7.84 7.55 5.28
N GLU A 178 8.31 7.87 4.07
CA GLU A 178 9.13 9.02 3.76
C GLU A 178 8.45 10.36 4.11
N ILE A 179 7.10 10.40 4.15
CA ILE A 179 6.35 11.56 4.65
C ILE A 179 6.77 11.86 6.09
N GLY A 180 6.78 10.84 6.95
CA GLY A 180 7.19 10.97 8.34
C GLY A 180 8.68 11.33 8.50
N TYR A 181 9.53 10.78 7.64
CA TYR A 181 10.97 11.11 7.64
C TYR A 181 11.22 12.55 7.21
N LEU A 182 10.54 13.03 6.18
CA LEU A 182 10.59 14.42 5.73
C LEU A 182 10.12 15.39 6.83
N GLU A 183 8.99 15.07 7.50
CA GLU A 183 8.47 15.88 8.61
C GLU A 183 9.49 15.96 9.76
N LYS A 184 10.05 14.82 10.18
CA LYS A 184 11.06 14.75 11.26
C LYS A 184 12.36 15.45 10.89
N SER A 185 12.73 15.48 9.61
CA SER A 185 13.87 16.25 9.07
C SER A 185 13.57 17.74 8.90
N GLY A 186 12.36 18.19 9.21
CA GLY A 186 11.97 19.61 9.19
C GLY A 186 11.39 20.11 7.86
N VAL A 187 11.03 19.22 6.92
CA VAL A 187 10.35 19.62 5.67
C VAL A 187 8.86 19.85 5.98
N PRO A 188 8.34 21.06 5.75
CA PRO A 188 6.94 21.36 6.02
C PRO A 188 6.00 20.70 4.98
N LYS A 189 4.77 20.37 5.41
CA LYS A 189 3.78 19.63 4.59
C LYS A 189 3.43 20.31 3.28
N ASP A 190 3.39 21.64 3.25
CA ASP A 190 3.07 22.43 2.06
C ASP A 190 4.15 22.38 0.98
N ARG A 191 5.34 21.87 1.32
CA ARG A 191 6.41 21.58 0.38
C ARG A 191 6.49 20.13 -0.07
N MET A 192 5.62 19.26 0.46
CA MET A 192 5.46 17.89 0.01
C MET A 192 4.39 17.81 -1.07
N VAL A 193 4.76 17.36 -2.26
CA VAL A 193 3.83 17.08 -3.37
C VAL A 193 3.38 15.63 -3.22
N ILE A 194 2.27 15.42 -2.54
CA ILE A 194 1.71 14.08 -2.33
C ILE A 194 1.13 13.56 -3.64
N VAL A 195 1.56 12.36 -4.04
CA VAL A 195 1.18 11.71 -5.30
C VAL A 195 0.65 10.30 -5.06
N PRO A 196 -0.20 9.75 -5.95
CA PRO A 196 -0.78 8.42 -5.75
C PRO A 196 0.20 7.27 -6.06
N ASP A 197 1.16 7.46 -6.98
CA ASP A 197 2.02 6.42 -7.52
C ASP A 197 3.37 6.94 -8.03
N GLN A 198 4.28 6.01 -8.38
CA GLN A 198 5.61 6.32 -8.92
C GLN A 198 5.56 7.16 -10.21
N ALA A 199 4.64 6.86 -11.12
CA ALA A 199 4.52 7.57 -12.39
C ALA A 199 4.12 9.04 -12.16
N SER A 200 3.25 9.27 -11.19
CA SER A 200 2.83 10.62 -10.78
C SER A 200 3.97 11.41 -10.11
N ALA A 201 4.85 10.72 -9.33
CA ALA A 201 6.05 11.33 -8.76
C ALA A 201 7.02 11.75 -9.87
N LEU A 202 7.29 10.86 -10.83
CA LEU A 202 8.10 11.14 -12.01
C LEU A 202 7.58 12.37 -12.78
N ASN A 203 6.27 12.37 -13.08
CA ASN A 203 5.62 13.48 -13.77
C ASN A 203 5.69 14.80 -12.98
N ALA A 204 5.69 14.74 -11.64
CA ALA A 204 5.83 15.94 -10.80
C ALA A 204 7.23 16.58 -10.96
N LEU A 205 8.29 15.77 -10.98
CA LEU A 205 9.66 16.23 -11.20
C LEU A 205 9.87 16.75 -12.63
N GLN A 206 9.41 16.01 -13.64
CA GLN A 206 9.49 16.40 -15.05
C GLN A 206 8.80 17.73 -15.34
N ALA A 207 7.60 17.91 -14.78
CA ALA A 207 6.82 19.13 -14.94
C ALA A 207 7.31 20.31 -14.07
N GLY A 208 8.32 20.11 -13.22
CA GLY A 208 8.81 21.14 -12.29
C GLY A 208 7.82 21.48 -11.17
N ARG A 209 6.88 20.59 -10.86
CA ARG A 209 6.00 20.72 -9.68
C ARG A 209 6.68 20.29 -8.39
N ALA A 210 7.73 19.46 -8.51
CA ALA A 210 8.66 19.09 -7.47
C ALA A 210 10.08 19.25 -7.97
N ASP A 211 11.03 19.47 -7.07
CA ASP A 211 12.47 19.61 -7.32
C ASP A 211 13.21 18.32 -7.00
N ALA A 212 12.61 17.46 -6.16
CA ALA A 212 13.08 16.14 -5.84
C ALA A 212 11.92 15.14 -5.81
N ILE A 213 12.26 13.86 -5.96
CA ILE A 213 11.39 12.71 -5.64
C ILE A 213 12.09 11.94 -4.53
N THR A 214 11.36 11.44 -3.55
CA THR A 214 11.88 10.48 -2.58
C THR A 214 11.14 9.17 -2.65
N MET A 215 11.89 8.07 -2.56
CA MET A 215 11.45 6.67 -2.53
C MET A 215 12.57 5.84 -1.91
N THR A 216 12.28 4.59 -1.62
CA THR A 216 13.32 3.61 -1.33
C THR A 216 14.31 3.48 -2.49
N GLY A 217 15.56 3.14 -2.20
CA GLY A 217 16.62 3.06 -3.20
C GLY A 217 16.30 2.27 -4.46
N PRO A 218 15.82 1.00 -4.37
CA PRO A 218 15.44 0.19 -5.53
C PRO A 218 14.23 0.73 -6.30
N ALA A 219 13.21 1.24 -5.60
CA ALA A 219 12.04 1.82 -6.26
C ALA A 219 12.43 3.03 -7.11
N LEU A 220 13.25 3.92 -6.55
CA LEU A 220 13.75 5.09 -7.26
C LEU A 220 14.59 4.70 -8.48
N GLN A 221 15.52 3.74 -8.32
CA GLN A 221 16.36 3.29 -9.42
C GLN A 221 15.53 2.67 -10.53
N SER A 222 14.61 1.77 -10.19
CA SER A 222 13.71 1.12 -11.16
C SER A 222 12.83 2.13 -11.92
N MET A 223 12.37 3.17 -11.23
CA MET A 223 11.62 4.25 -11.85
C MET A 223 12.48 5.04 -12.86
N LEU A 224 13.70 5.42 -12.48
CA LEU A 224 14.61 6.17 -13.35
C LEU A 224 15.02 5.34 -14.56
N ASP A 225 15.34 4.04 -14.39
CA ASP A 225 15.69 3.12 -15.47
C ASP A 225 14.52 2.96 -16.46
N SER A 226 13.29 2.86 -15.93
CA SER A 226 12.10 2.75 -16.77
C SER A 226 11.79 4.05 -17.53
N ALA A 227 12.04 5.20 -16.91
CA ALA A 227 11.83 6.51 -17.53
C ALA A 227 12.86 6.80 -18.61
N ASN A 228 14.10 6.33 -18.45
CA ASN A 228 15.23 6.56 -19.33
C ASN A 228 15.35 8.05 -19.75
N ASP A 229 15.13 8.96 -18.80
CA ASP A 229 15.16 10.42 -19.03
C ASP A 229 16.53 10.98 -18.61
N PRO A 230 17.35 11.46 -19.59
CA PRO A 230 18.68 11.99 -19.29
C PRO A 230 18.67 13.30 -18.48
N ASN A 231 17.51 13.94 -18.30
CA ASN A 231 17.36 15.19 -17.56
C ASN A 231 17.13 14.97 -16.06
N MET A 232 17.13 13.72 -15.60
CA MET A 232 16.99 13.36 -14.20
C MET A 232 18.13 12.46 -13.76
N GLU A 233 18.43 12.47 -12.48
CA GLU A 233 19.46 11.61 -11.89
C GLU A 233 19.13 11.27 -10.44
N ARG A 234 19.60 10.10 -10.01
CA ARG A 234 19.67 9.74 -8.60
C ARG A 234 20.81 10.47 -7.93
N VAL A 235 20.59 10.98 -6.74
CA VAL A 235 21.66 11.54 -5.90
C VAL A 235 22.41 10.38 -5.26
N THR A 236 23.66 10.16 -5.71
CA THR A 236 24.46 9.00 -5.29
C THR A 236 25.11 9.16 -3.92
N ASP A 237 25.32 10.39 -3.48
CA ASP A 237 25.85 10.77 -2.16
C ASP A 237 24.73 11.23 -1.20
N PHE A 238 23.52 10.66 -1.35
CA PHE A 238 22.40 10.92 -0.46
C PHE A 238 22.69 10.41 0.94
N ALA A 239 22.64 11.30 1.92
CA ALA A 239 22.75 10.97 3.33
C ALA A 239 21.41 10.46 3.85
N GLN A 240 21.41 9.25 4.44
CA GLN A 240 20.22 8.70 5.06
C GLN A 240 19.71 9.61 6.18
N PRO A 241 18.40 9.76 6.35
CA PRO A 241 17.86 10.54 7.47
C PRO A 241 18.23 9.89 8.80
N ILE A 242 18.54 10.73 9.79
CA ILE A 242 18.79 10.28 11.17
C ILE A 242 17.55 10.60 11.98
N ILE A 243 16.85 9.54 12.41
CA ILE A 243 15.64 9.64 13.23
C ILE A 243 15.95 9.04 14.60
N ASP A 244 15.70 9.82 15.66
CA ASP A 244 15.96 9.41 17.03
C ASP A 244 17.41 8.92 17.28
N GLY A 245 18.37 9.54 16.54
CA GLY A 245 19.81 9.25 16.65
C GLY A 245 20.29 8.00 15.91
N LYS A 246 19.44 7.38 15.07
CA LYS A 246 19.78 6.21 14.24
C LYS A 246 19.58 6.53 12.76
N ASP A 247 20.46 6.00 11.92
CA ASP A 247 20.22 5.99 10.46
C ASP A 247 18.95 5.20 10.16
N VAL A 248 18.10 5.78 9.32
CA VAL A 248 16.86 5.13 8.90
C VAL A 248 17.16 4.01 7.93
N ARG A 249 16.69 2.82 8.28
CA ARG A 249 16.66 1.66 7.42
C ARG A 249 15.30 0.96 7.57
N GLY A 250 14.54 0.90 6.50
CA GLY A 250 13.22 0.28 6.51
C GLY A 250 13.30 -1.23 6.29
N TYR A 251 12.30 -1.94 6.77
CA TYR A 251 12.16 -3.39 6.66
C TYR A 251 10.82 -3.72 6.04
N GLY A 252 10.83 -4.28 4.82
CA GLY A 252 9.63 -4.63 4.09
C GLY A 252 9.14 -6.03 4.38
N ALA A 253 7.83 -6.21 4.44
CA ALA A 253 7.21 -7.50 4.71
C ALA A 253 5.79 -7.61 4.14
N THR A 254 5.33 -8.86 3.98
CA THR A 254 3.93 -9.20 3.73
C THR A 254 3.07 -8.89 4.95
N ALA A 255 1.87 -8.30 4.75
CA ALA A 255 0.97 -7.94 5.83
C ALA A 255 -0.37 -8.71 5.79
N PHE A 256 -0.92 -8.95 6.98
CA PHE A 256 -2.11 -9.75 7.26
C PHE A 256 -3.10 -8.97 8.12
N ARG A 257 -4.38 -9.36 8.12
CA ARG A 257 -5.34 -8.85 9.09
C ARG A 257 -4.96 -9.27 10.52
N GLN A 258 -5.35 -8.49 11.51
CA GLN A 258 -5.12 -8.82 12.92
C GLN A 258 -5.71 -10.20 13.34
N ALA A 259 -6.77 -10.63 12.69
CA ALA A 259 -7.41 -11.93 12.94
C ALA A 259 -6.69 -13.13 12.28
N ASP A 260 -5.72 -12.89 11.40
CA ASP A 260 -5.04 -13.92 10.60
C ASP A 260 -3.69 -14.37 11.21
N GLN A 261 -3.57 -14.36 12.55
CA GLN A 261 -2.31 -14.68 13.24
C GLN A 261 -1.77 -16.07 12.88
N GLU A 262 -2.63 -17.10 12.87
CA GLU A 262 -2.22 -18.47 12.50
C GLU A 262 -1.68 -18.52 11.06
N PHE A 263 -2.26 -17.74 10.17
CA PHE A 263 -1.77 -17.65 8.80
C PHE A 263 -0.43 -16.96 8.73
N ARG A 264 -0.26 -15.83 9.43
CA ARG A 264 1.01 -15.12 9.53
C ARG A 264 2.11 -16.03 10.08
N ASP A 265 1.81 -16.79 11.13
CA ASP A 265 2.78 -17.71 11.74
C ASP A 265 3.17 -18.86 10.80
N ALA A 266 2.20 -19.41 10.06
CA ALA A 266 2.48 -20.39 9.00
C ALA A 266 3.31 -19.81 7.86
N PHE A 267 3.03 -18.56 7.47
CA PHE A 267 3.82 -17.83 6.46
C PHE A 267 5.27 -17.65 6.93
N ASN A 268 5.48 -17.19 8.17
CA ASN A 268 6.81 -17.03 8.75
C ASN A 268 7.59 -18.33 8.80
N ALA A 269 6.94 -19.46 9.14
CA ALA A 269 7.61 -20.76 9.15
C ALA A 269 8.17 -21.15 7.78
N GLU A 270 7.46 -20.87 6.70
CA GLU A 270 7.95 -21.10 5.34
C GLU A 270 8.97 -20.03 4.91
N LEU A 271 8.77 -18.76 5.23
CA LEU A 271 9.71 -17.69 4.95
C LEU A 271 11.08 -17.96 5.61
N ASN A 272 11.11 -18.47 6.83
CA ASN A 272 12.34 -18.82 7.53
C ASN A 272 13.11 -19.93 6.80
N LYS A 273 12.42 -20.91 6.20
CA LYS A 273 13.08 -21.92 5.35
C LYS A 273 13.75 -21.28 4.12
N LEU A 274 13.12 -20.28 3.50
CA LEU A 274 13.72 -19.54 2.39
C LEU A 274 14.97 -18.77 2.84
N LYS A 275 14.94 -18.17 4.05
CA LYS A 275 16.10 -17.49 4.64
C LYS A 275 17.24 -18.47 4.90
N GLU A 276 16.97 -19.57 5.56
CA GLU A 276 17.97 -20.60 5.92
C GLU A 276 18.59 -21.28 4.71
N SER A 277 17.81 -21.53 3.65
CA SER A 277 18.30 -22.16 2.42
C SER A 277 19.05 -21.21 1.48
N GLY A 278 18.97 -19.88 1.69
CA GLY A 278 19.47 -18.86 0.78
C GLY A 278 18.57 -18.61 -0.44
N GLU A 279 17.41 -19.25 -0.51
CA GLU A 279 16.44 -19.04 -1.60
C GLU A 279 15.88 -17.63 -1.58
N LEU A 280 15.68 -17.02 -0.39
CA LEU A 280 15.28 -15.63 -0.26
C LEU A 280 16.21 -14.70 -1.04
N LEU A 281 17.53 -14.80 -0.84
CA LEU A 281 18.51 -13.99 -1.58
C LEU A 281 18.41 -14.24 -3.09
N THR A 282 18.24 -15.50 -3.50
CA THR A 282 18.08 -15.86 -4.91
C THR A 282 16.87 -15.17 -5.56
N ILE A 283 15.77 -15.02 -4.83
CA ILE A 283 14.59 -14.29 -5.29
C ILE A 283 14.90 -12.79 -5.35
N LEU A 284 15.43 -12.21 -4.28
CA LEU A 284 15.76 -10.79 -4.16
C LEU A 284 16.69 -10.32 -5.28
N GLN A 285 17.71 -11.12 -5.62
CA GLN A 285 18.69 -10.81 -6.67
C GLN A 285 18.06 -10.64 -8.06
N LYS A 286 16.95 -11.32 -8.35
CA LYS A 286 16.22 -11.16 -9.63
C LYS A 286 15.64 -9.75 -9.79
N PHE A 287 15.47 -9.05 -8.69
CA PHE A 287 14.88 -7.71 -8.61
C PHE A 287 15.89 -6.61 -8.26
N GLY A 288 17.19 -6.94 -8.34
CA GLY A 288 18.28 -5.98 -8.17
C GLY A 288 18.70 -5.73 -6.73
N PHE A 289 18.24 -6.54 -5.78
CA PHE A 289 18.74 -6.55 -4.41
C PHE A 289 20.03 -7.35 -4.30
N THR A 290 20.80 -7.11 -3.26
CA THR A 290 22.07 -7.79 -2.96
C THR A 290 22.04 -8.41 -1.55
N GLU A 291 23.16 -8.95 -1.10
CA GLU A 291 23.29 -9.43 0.28
C GLU A 291 23.13 -8.30 1.33
N ASP A 292 23.44 -7.05 0.93
CA ASP A 292 23.35 -5.87 1.82
C ASP A 292 21.91 -5.54 2.17
N GLU A 293 20.95 -6.01 1.38
CA GLU A 293 19.51 -5.83 1.63
C GLU A 293 18.87 -7.00 2.37
N LEU A 294 19.63 -8.05 2.73
CA LEU A 294 19.07 -9.10 3.60
C LEU A 294 18.66 -8.53 4.96
N PRO A 295 17.50 -8.93 5.49
CA PRO A 295 16.94 -8.34 6.70
C PRO A 295 17.64 -8.79 7.99
N GLY A 296 18.55 -9.77 7.90
CA GLY A 296 19.15 -10.41 9.08
C GLY A 296 18.11 -11.22 9.87
N ASN A 297 18.29 -11.26 11.20
CA ASN A 297 17.45 -12.04 12.11
C ASN A 297 16.41 -11.18 12.86
N VAL A 298 16.20 -9.93 12.46
CA VAL A 298 15.22 -9.07 13.10
C VAL A 298 13.80 -9.58 12.81
N THR A 299 12.93 -9.50 13.79
CA THR A 299 11.54 -9.95 13.69
C THR A 299 10.57 -8.80 13.54
N ALA A 300 9.39 -9.08 12.98
CA ALA A 300 8.31 -8.10 12.93
C ALA A 300 7.90 -7.61 14.33
N GLU A 301 7.93 -8.50 15.32
CA GLU A 301 7.58 -8.15 16.71
C GLU A 301 8.55 -7.12 17.31
N GLU A 302 9.84 -7.22 17.01
CA GLU A 302 10.85 -6.25 17.46
C GLU A 302 10.63 -4.89 16.79
N LEU A 303 10.43 -4.88 15.46
CA LEU A 303 10.21 -3.66 14.68
C LEU A 303 8.88 -2.94 15.00
N CYS A 304 7.86 -3.67 15.43
CA CYS A 304 6.58 -3.10 15.84
C CYS A 304 6.67 -2.34 17.21
N LYS A 305 7.76 -2.56 17.97
CA LYS A 305 7.97 -1.91 19.28
C LYS A 305 8.82 -0.63 19.19
N GLU A 306 9.43 -0.40 18.04
CA GLU A 306 10.20 0.81 17.75
C GLU A 306 9.28 1.95 17.27
#